data_7d90d7f5d75670e62685cc00d4ab89f3
#
_entry.id   7d90d7f5d75670e62685cc00d4ab89f3
#
_cell.length_a   1.000
_cell.length_b   1.000
_cell.length_c   1.000
_cell.angle_alpha   90.00
_cell.angle_beta   90.00
_cell.angle_gamma   90.00
#
_symmetry.space_group_name_H-M   'P 1'
#
loop_
_entity.id
_entity.type
_entity.pdbx_description
1 polymer ?
#
loop_
_entity_poly.entity_id
_entity_poly.type
_entity_poly.pdbx_seq_one_letter_code
_entity_poly.pdbx_strand_id
1 'polypeptide(L)'
;ELGKTAWNNIRQHGAPTWYDWCIQNWGTRCNAYGYREDTIDYHDGNMLYFQTAWTAPHPVLEKLTELFPDIEFEHEWADEAIGYNCGRYSYKGGERIEEYFPESEKEAIEFACGMWDFDPADMDLCLNADGTKYINVENEEYQQIELFGKPALFTNGRLTDADIPQGLYCYHLRHNDDGGRFCSVEPKVSENHGGSVITKEPLDFGEKGYISFTEDTEPNFTGEEQTLGEFLHTDELQESEVMKLC
;
A
#
# COMPACT_ATOMS: atom_id res chain seq x y z
N GLU A 1 -1.96 -15.10 -46.28
CA GLU A 1 -3.38 -15.21 -45.87
C GLU A 1 -3.70 -14.26 -44.71
N LEU A 2 -2.90 -14.19 -43.65
CA LEU A 2 -3.13 -13.29 -42.49
C LEU A 2 -3.25 -11.82 -42.88
N GLY A 3 -2.38 -11.31 -43.77
CA GLY A 3 -2.43 -9.95 -44.21
C GLY A 3 -3.70 -9.61 -45.03
N LYS A 4 -4.24 -10.58 -45.78
CA LYS A 4 -5.49 -10.40 -46.52
C LYS A 4 -6.70 -10.38 -45.55
N THR A 5 -6.67 -11.21 -44.52
CA THR A 5 -7.70 -11.21 -43.48
C THR A 5 -7.71 -9.87 -42.72
N ALA A 6 -6.52 -9.43 -42.24
CA ALA A 6 -6.38 -8.15 -41.56
C ALA A 6 -6.88 -6.97 -42.43
N TRP A 7 -6.53 -6.96 -43.72
CA TRP A 7 -7.02 -5.93 -44.66
C TRP A 7 -8.54 -5.91 -44.82
N ASN A 8 -9.14 -7.10 -44.94
CA ASN A 8 -10.60 -7.21 -45.03
C ASN A 8 -11.28 -6.75 -43.73
N ASN A 9 -10.71 -7.13 -42.56
CA ASN A 9 -11.23 -6.70 -41.27
C ASN A 9 -11.18 -5.17 -41.12
N ILE A 10 -10.06 -4.53 -41.51
CA ILE A 10 -9.95 -3.07 -41.49
C ILE A 10 -11.05 -2.43 -42.31
N ARG A 11 -11.32 -2.96 -43.51
CA ARG A 11 -12.36 -2.41 -44.42
C ARG A 11 -13.79 -2.59 -43.89
N GLN A 12 -14.05 -3.68 -43.15
CA GLN A 12 -15.39 -4.02 -42.63
C GLN A 12 -15.66 -3.47 -41.26
N HIS A 13 -14.64 -3.45 -40.41
CA HIS A 13 -14.78 -3.21 -38.96
C HIS A 13 -13.90 -2.06 -38.46
N GLY A 14 -13.02 -1.52 -39.28
CA GLY A 14 -12.11 -0.43 -38.86
C GLY A 14 -10.83 -0.88 -38.16
N ALA A 15 -10.68 -2.18 -37.89
CA ALA A 15 -9.53 -2.72 -37.13
C ALA A 15 -9.03 -4.04 -37.74
N PRO A 16 -7.73 -4.36 -37.69
CA PRO A 16 -7.17 -5.58 -38.24
C PRO A 16 -7.59 -6.85 -37.50
N THR A 17 -7.80 -6.76 -36.18
CA THR A 17 -8.21 -7.88 -35.32
C THR A 17 -9.35 -7.45 -34.40
N TRP A 18 -10.02 -8.43 -33.80
CA TRP A 18 -11.01 -8.16 -32.73
C TRP A 18 -10.38 -7.47 -31.52
N TYR A 19 -9.13 -7.80 -31.20
CA TYR A 19 -8.40 -7.18 -30.12
C TYR A 19 -8.20 -5.67 -30.33
N ASP A 20 -7.69 -5.30 -31.52
CA ASP A 20 -7.51 -3.89 -31.86
C ASP A 20 -8.85 -3.15 -31.89
N TRP A 21 -9.91 -3.82 -32.34
CA TRP A 21 -11.25 -3.27 -32.34
C TRP A 21 -11.76 -3.00 -30.92
N CYS A 22 -11.57 -3.97 -29.99
CA CYS A 22 -11.97 -3.80 -28.59
C CYS A 22 -11.23 -2.64 -27.92
N ILE A 23 -9.91 -2.56 -28.09
CA ILE A 23 -9.13 -1.43 -27.56
C ILE A 23 -9.62 -0.09 -28.09
N GLN A 24 -9.90 0.01 -29.39
CA GLN A 24 -10.35 1.26 -30.01
C GLN A 24 -11.77 1.69 -29.60
N ASN A 25 -12.68 0.73 -29.42
CA ASN A 25 -14.10 1.03 -29.21
C ASN A 25 -14.54 0.87 -27.75
N TRP A 26 -13.87 0.02 -26.98
CA TRP A 26 -14.22 -0.20 -25.57
C TRP A 26 -13.18 0.37 -24.59
N GLY A 27 -11.96 0.65 -25.07
CA GLY A 27 -10.86 1.04 -24.20
C GLY A 27 -10.23 -0.12 -23.43
N THR A 28 -10.78 -1.33 -23.55
CA THR A 28 -10.31 -2.55 -22.88
C THR A 28 -10.27 -3.71 -23.88
N ARG A 29 -9.41 -4.71 -23.60
CA ARG A 29 -9.13 -5.79 -24.55
C ARG A 29 -10.26 -6.80 -24.76
N CYS A 30 -11.19 -6.92 -23.81
CA CYS A 30 -12.29 -7.89 -23.86
C CYS A 30 -13.52 -7.36 -23.13
N ASN A 31 -14.62 -8.12 -23.19
CA ASN A 31 -15.83 -7.79 -22.46
C ASN A 31 -15.57 -7.68 -20.96
N ALA A 32 -16.38 -6.88 -20.28
CA ALA A 32 -16.48 -6.87 -18.85
C ALA A 32 -16.83 -8.26 -18.30
N TYR A 33 -16.37 -8.56 -17.11
CA TYR A 33 -16.62 -9.81 -16.38
C TYR A 33 -16.89 -9.50 -14.90
N GLY A 34 -17.03 -10.53 -14.06
CA GLY A 34 -17.35 -10.33 -12.63
C GLY A 34 -18.77 -9.86 -12.35
N TYR A 35 -19.68 -9.93 -13.34
CA TYR A 35 -21.08 -9.47 -13.25
C TYR A 35 -22.08 -10.64 -13.19
N ARG A 36 -21.74 -11.74 -12.55
CA ARG A 36 -22.71 -12.84 -12.32
C ARG A 36 -23.71 -12.41 -11.26
N GLU A 37 -24.93 -12.98 -11.31
CA GLU A 37 -26.02 -12.66 -10.36
C GLU A 37 -25.61 -12.80 -8.89
N ASP A 38 -24.62 -13.66 -8.60
CA ASP A 38 -24.04 -13.89 -7.28
C ASP A 38 -22.86 -12.96 -6.91
N THR A 39 -22.43 -12.10 -7.84
CA THR A 39 -21.28 -11.18 -7.68
C THR A 39 -21.61 -9.72 -8.01
N ILE A 40 -22.85 -9.43 -8.46
CA ILE A 40 -23.32 -8.07 -8.65
C ILE A 40 -24.02 -7.62 -7.38
N ASP A 41 -23.41 -6.72 -6.67
CA ASP A 41 -24.04 -6.03 -5.56
C ASP A 41 -24.79 -4.82 -6.10
N TYR A 42 -26.12 -4.97 -6.34
CA TYR A 42 -26.99 -3.87 -6.69
C TYR A 42 -27.34 -3.09 -5.42
N HIS A 43 -26.67 -1.97 -5.20
CA HIS A 43 -27.11 -1.00 -4.22
C HIS A 43 -28.19 -0.10 -4.84
N ASP A 44 -29.41 -0.20 -4.39
CA ASP A 44 -30.57 0.64 -4.75
C ASP A 44 -30.93 0.67 -6.26
N GLY A 45 -30.40 -0.26 -7.04
CA GLY A 45 -30.63 -0.33 -8.50
C GLY A 45 -29.90 0.76 -9.29
N ASN A 46 -29.08 1.60 -8.65
CA ASN A 46 -28.40 2.71 -9.28
C ASN A 46 -26.89 2.48 -9.45
N MET A 47 -26.34 1.40 -8.91
CA MET A 47 -24.90 1.10 -8.94
C MET A 47 -24.64 -0.25 -9.60
N LEU A 48 -23.61 -0.33 -10.42
CA LEU A 48 -23.19 -1.53 -11.11
C LEU A 48 -21.69 -1.75 -10.94
N TYR A 49 -21.32 -2.90 -10.35
CA TYR A 49 -19.93 -3.35 -10.26
C TYR A 49 -19.60 -4.34 -11.37
N PHE A 50 -18.44 -4.17 -11.99
CA PHE A 50 -17.92 -5.11 -12.98
C PHE A 50 -16.40 -4.94 -13.08
N GLN A 51 -15.76 -5.96 -13.64
CA GLN A 51 -14.32 -5.95 -13.89
C GLN A 51 -14.03 -5.83 -15.38
N THR A 52 -12.94 -5.17 -15.71
CA THR A 52 -12.41 -5.07 -17.07
C THR A 52 -10.91 -5.37 -17.07
N ALA A 53 -10.40 -5.83 -18.22
CA ALA A 53 -9.00 -6.19 -18.31
C ALA A 53 -8.11 -4.95 -18.55
N TRP A 54 -7.23 -4.64 -17.60
CA TRP A 54 -6.12 -3.67 -17.62
C TRP A 54 -6.50 -2.20 -17.63
N THR A 55 -7.66 -1.84 -18.15
CA THR A 55 -8.08 -0.44 -18.28
C THR A 55 -9.59 -0.31 -18.08
N ALA A 56 -10.02 0.83 -17.59
CA ALA A 56 -11.43 1.18 -17.49
C ALA A 56 -12.05 1.43 -18.88
N PRO A 57 -13.36 1.10 -19.09
CA PRO A 57 -14.00 1.14 -20.39
C PRO A 57 -14.56 2.54 -20.72
N HIS A 58 -13.76 3.59 -20.63
CA HIS A 58 -14.18 4.98 -20.81
C HIS A 58 -14.98 5.24 -22.10
N PRO A 59 -14.57 4.71 -23.29
CA PRO A 59 -15.34 4.91 -24.50
C PRO A 59 -16.75 4.33 -24.47
N VAL A 60 -16.95 3.23 -23.71
CA VAL A 60 -18.28 2.63 -23.53
C VAL A 60 -19.16 3.54 -22.69
N LEU A 61 -18.60 4.14 -21.64
CA LEU A 61 -19.33 5.07 -20.76
C LEU A 61 -19.68 6.36 -21.49
N GLU A 62 -18.78 6.94 -22.25
CA GLU A 62 -19.06 8.08 -23.12
C GLU A 62 -20.25 7.78 -24.04
N LYS A 63 -20.21 6.62 -24.70
CA LYS A 63 -21.30 6.19 -25.59
C LYS A 63 -22.62 5.92 -24.88
N LEU A 64 -22.55 5.34 -23.67
CA LEU A 64 -23.74 5.11 -22.84
C LEU A 64 -24.42 6.44 -22.49
N THR A 65 -23.65 7.44 -22.08
CA THR A 65 -24.20 8.75 -21.68
C THR A 65 -24.73 9.57 -22.86
N GLU A 66 -24.27 9.34 -24.10
CA GLU A 66 -24.92 9.87 -25.31
C GLU A 66 -26.34 9.34 -25.48
N LEU A 67 -26.61 8.07 -25.10
CA LEU A 67 -27.92 7.45 -25.19
C LEU A 67 -28.90 7.96 -24.12
N PHE A 68 -28.36 8.48 -23.00
CA PHE A 68 -29.12 8.99 -21.87
C PHE A 68 -28.62 10.38 -21.46
N PRO A 69 -28.80 11.41 -22.31
CA PRO A 69 -28.13 12.71 -22.16
C PRO A 69 -28.58 13.51 -20.92
N ASP A 70 -29.75 13.19 -20.38
CA ASP A 70 -30.28 13.86 -19.19
C ASP A 70 -29.78 13.23 -17.88
N ILE A 71 -29.15 12.05 -17.94
CA ILE A 71 -28.63 11.32 -16.79
C ILE A 71 -27.14 11.60 -16.62
N GLU A 72 -26.75 11.88 -15.41
CA GLU A 72 -25.34 11.95 -15.02
C GLU A 72 -24.89 10.57 -14.49
N PHE A 73 -23.73 10.13 -15.00
CA PHE A 73 -23.11 8.88 -14.61
C PHE A 73 -21.79 9.15 -13.92
N GLU A 74 -21.61 8.58 -12.75
CA GLU A 74 -20.32 8.53 -12.08
C GLU A 74 -19.68 7.16 -12.28
N HIS A 75 -18.41 7.15 -12.63
CA HIS A 75 -17.64 5.94 -12.83
C HIS A 75 -16.35 6.03 -12.05
N GLU A 76 -16.23 5.13 -11.08
CA GLU A 76 -15.01 4.92 -10.31
C GLU A 76 -14.32 3.65 -10.80
N TRP A 77 -12.98 3.64 -10.75
CA TRP A 77 -12.18 2.46 -11.09
C TRP A 77 -10.95 2.38 -10.21
N ALA A 78 -10.51 1.16 -9.94
CA ALA A 78 -9.23 0.85 -9.31
C ALA A 78 -8.66 -0.43 -9.90
N ASP A 79 -7.34 -0.43 -10.10
CA ASP A 79 -6.57 -1.60 -10.54
C ASP A 79 -6.42 -2.62 -9.40
N GLU A 80 -6.18 -3.90 -9.74
CA GLU A 80 -5.83 -4.94 -8.77
C GLU A 80 -4.49 -4.65 -8.06
N ALA A 81 -3.61 -3.88 -8.69
CA ALA A 81 -2.42 -3.31 -8.06
C ALA A 81 -2.85 -2.09 -7.24
N ILE A 82 -3.18 -2.32 -5.97
CA ILE A 82 -3.75 -1.31 -5.07
C ILE A 82 -2.88 -0.04 -5.02
N GLY A 83 -3.54 1.10 -5.17
CA GLY A 83 -2.89 2.42 -5.22
C GLY A 83 -2.34 2.79 -6.59
N TYR A 84 -2.52 1.94 -7.60
CA TYR A 84 -2.14 2.22 -8.97
C TYR A 84 -3.38 2.32 -9.87
N ASN A 85 -3.35 3.19 -10.89
CA ASN A 85 -4.40 3.32 -11.91
C ASN A 85 -5.83 3.33 -11.30
N CYS A 86 -6.13 4.29 -10.45
CA CYS A 86 -7.44 4.50 -9.86
C CYS A 86 -7.91 5.93 -10.04
N GLY A 87 -9.22 6.15 -9.98
CA GLY A 87 -9.82 7.48 -10.12
C GLY A 87 -11.32 7.43 -10.37
N ARG A 88 -11.87 8.61 -10.66
CA ARG A 88 -13.30 8.80 -10.92
C ARG A 88 -13.50 9.80 -12.05
N TYR A 89 -14.47 9.51 -12.91
CA TYR A 89 -15.01 10.43 -13.89
C TYR A 89 -16.51 10.57 -13.74
N SER A 90 -17.03 11.78 -13.91
CA SER A 90 -18.45 12.04 -14.13
C SER A 90 -18.71 12.36 -15.60
N TYR A 91 -19.78 11.80 -16.16
CA TYR A 91 -20.16 11.91 -17.56
C TYR A 91 -21.59 12.38 -17.70
N LYS A 92 -21.86 13.18 -18.72
CA LYS A 92 -23.20 13.59 -19.12
C LYS A 92 -23.27 13.91 -20.59
N GLY A 93 -24.29 13.40 -21.30
CA GLY A 93 -24.51 13.69 -22.71
C GLY A 93 -23.35 13.31 -23.64
N GLY A 94 -22.56 12.31 -23.30
CA GLY A 94 -21.41 11.87 -24.08
C GLY A 94 -20.09 12.59 -23.72
N GLU A 95 -20.14 13.54 -22.80
CA GLU A 95 -18.96 14.31 -22.39
C GLU A 95 -18.56 13.99 -20.95
N ARG A 96 -17.26 14.02 -20.69
CA ARG A 96 -16.70 14.00 -19.36
C ARG A 96 -16.80 15.39 -18.76
N ILE A 97 -17.52 15.53 -17.63
CA ILE A 97 -17.80 16.81 -16.97
C ILE A 97 -16.94 17.05 -15.75
N GLU A 98 -16.51 15.97 -15.07
CA GLU A 98 -15.61 16.05 -13.92
C GLU A 98 -14.62 14.89 -13.94
N GLU A 99 -13.47 15.10 -13.30
CA GLU A 99 -12.45 14.09 -13.10
C GLU A 99 -11.84 14.22 -11.70
N TYR A 100 -11.51 13.08 -11.10
CA TYR A 100 -10.78 12.99 -9.84
C TYR A 100 -9.69 11.93 -9.95
N PHE A 101 -8.49 12.30 -9.51
CA PHE A 101 -7.37 11.40 -9.31
C PHE A 101 -6.80 11.64 -7.93
N PRO A 102 -6.47 10.59 -7.16
CA PRO A 102 -5.77 10.74 -5.91
C PRO A 102 -4.47 11.54 -6.07
N GLU A 103 -4.22 12.49 -5.16
CA GLU A 103 -3.05 13.38 -5.24
C GLU A 103 -1.79 12.75 -4.62
N SER A 104 -1.95 11.68 -3.82
CA SER A 104 -0.87 10.98 -3.15
C SER A 104 -1.03 9.46 -3.24
N GLU A 105 0.07 8.72 -3.05
CA GLU A 105 0.04 7.25 -2.96
C GLU A 105 -0.89 6.78 -1.85
N LYS A 106 -0.89 7.46 -0.70
CA LYS A 106 -1.81 7.17 0.41
C LYS A 106 -3.26 7.26 -0.02
N GLU A 107 -3.66 8.37 -0.64
CA GLU A 107 -5.03 8.55 -1.12
C GLU A 107 -5.40 7.52 -2.19
N ALA A 108 -4.45 7.16 -3.07
CA ALA A 108 -4.67 6.15 -4.10
C ALA A 108 -4.92 4.76 -3.49
N ILE A 109 -4.16 4.38 -2.45
CA ILE A 109 -4.37 3.14 -1.71
C ILE A 109 -5.73 3.18 -1.00
N GLU A 110 -6.05 4.25 -0.27
CA GLU A 110 -7.32 4.39 0.45
C GLU A 110 -8.53 4.35 -0.50
N PHE A 111 -8.43 5.03 -1.65
CA PHE A 111 -9.46 5.01 -2.69
C PHE A 111 -9.67 3.60 -3.26
N ALA A 112 -8.59 2.93 -3.65
CA ALA A 112 -8.65 1.59 -4.21
C ALA A 112 -9.16 0.56 -3.19
N CYS A 113 -8.69 0.60 -1.94
CA CYS A 113 -9.17 -0.25 -0.86
C CYS A 113 -10.67 -0.05 -0.59
N GLY A 114 -11.14 1.21 -0.61
CA GLY A 114 -12.57 1.51 -0.48
C GLY A 114 -13.43 0.90 -1.59
N MET A 115 -12.93 0.89 -2.84
CA MET A 115 -13.62 0.27 -3.97
C MET A 115 -13.66 -1.27 -3.90
N TRP A 116 -12.57 -1.88 -3.42
CA TRP A 116 -12.45 -3.33 -3.31
C TRP A 116 -12.99 -3.90 -2.00
N ASP A 117 -13.47 -3.03 -1.08
CA ASP A 117 -13.93 -3.39 0.27
C ASP A 117 -12.85 -4.14 1.08
N PHE A 118 -11.60 -3.67 0.98
CA PHE A 118 -10.45 -4.17 1.73
C PHE A 118 -10.03 -3.19 2.81
N ASP A 119 -9.51 -3.72 3.92
CA ASP A 119 -8.67 -2.92 4.82
C ASP A 119 -7.20 -2.99 4.31
N PRO A 120 -6.47 -1.86 4.24
CA PRO A 120 -5.04 -1.90 3.90
C PRO A 120 -4.22 -2.89 4.74
N ALA A 121 -4.61 -3.12 5.99
CA ALA A 121 -3.98 -4.10 6.87
C ALA A 121 -4.13 -5.56 6.37
N ASP A 122 -5.20 -5.89 5.62
CA ASP A 122 -5.38 -7.22 5.00
C ASP A 122 -4.33 -7.51 3.91
N MET A 123 -3.59 -6.47 3.50
CA MET A 123 -2.52 -6.53 2.50
C MET A 123 -1.15 -6.20 3.09
N ASP A 124 -0.97 -6.40 4.38
CA ASP A 124 0.25 -6.11 5.14
C ASP A 124 0.71 -4.63 5.02
N LEU A 125 -0.25 -3.72 4.72
CA LEU A 125 -0.01 -2.30 4.61
C LEU A 125 -0.39 -1.59 5.91
N CYS A 126 0.56 -0.91 6.53
CA CYS A 126 0.34 -0.07 7.70
C CYS A 126 0.73 1.37 7.42
N LEU A 127 0.03 2.33 8.02
CA LEU A 127 0.49 3.72 7.99
C LEU A 127 1.83 3.84 8.70
N ASN A 128 2.74 4.62 8.13
CA ASN A 128 3.98 4.98 8.79
C ASN A 128 3.72 5.90 10.01
N ALA A 129 4.74 6.08 10.85
CA ALA A 129 4.63 6.85 12.09
C ALA A 129 4.10 8.27 11.88
N ASP A 130 4.45 8.90 10.74
CA ASP A 130 3.95 10.22 10.34
C ASP A 130 2.51 10.22 9.82
N GLY A 131 1.94 9.06 9.49
CA GLY A 131 0.63 8.93 8.87
C GLY A 131 0.56 9.45 7.42
N THR A 132 1.70 9.58 6.74
CA THR A 132 1.80 10.19 5.40
C THR A 132 1.78 9.19 4.25
N LYS A 133 2.20 7.94 4.49
CA LYS A 133 2.23 6.86 3.49
C LYS A 133 1.95 5.51 4.13
N TYR A 134 1.58 4.54 3.30
CA TYR A 134 1.56 3.13 3.69
C TYR A 134 2.93 2.50 3.44
N ILE A 135 3.31 1.59 4.32
CA ILE A 135 4.50 0.75 4.21
C ILE A 135 4.08 -0.72 4.35
N ASN A 136 4.75 -1.60 3.61
CA ASN A 136 4.52 -3.04 3.76
C ASN A 136 5.38 -3.56 4.90
N VAL A 137 4.73 -4.13 5.93
CA VAL A 137 5.38 -4.54 7.19
C VAL A 137 5.97 -5.96 7.14
N GLU A 138 5.61 -6.75 6.10
CA GLU A 138 6.09 -8.12 5.94
C GLU A 138 7.36 -8.24 5.07
N ASN A 139 7.76 -7.15 4.38
CA ASN A 139 8.84 -7.22 3.39
C ASN A 139 10.25 -6.96 3.93
N GLU A 140 10.40 -6.52 5.18
CA GLU A 140 11.70 -6.19 5.74
C GLU A 140 11.99 -7.02 6.99
N GLU A 141 13.18 -7.60 7.05
CA GLU A 141 13.67 -8.40 8.17
C GLU A 141 14.67 -7.58 9.01
N TYR A 142 14.54 -7.67 10.32
CA TYR A 142 15.36 -6.98 11.32
C TYR A 142 15.91 -7.96 12.32
N GLN A 143 17.07 -7.66 12.88
CA GLN A 143 17.62 -8.44 13.98
C GLN A 143 16.86 -8.12 15.27
N GLN A 144 16.27 -9.12 15.90
CA GLN A 144 15.69 -8.98 17.24
C GLN A 144 16.78 -8.82 18.30
N ILE A 145 16.65 -7.80 19.14
CA ILE A 145 17.59 -7.48 20.20
C ILE A 145 16.87 -7.24 21.53
N GLU A 146 17.64 -7.19 22.60
CA GLU A 146 17.20 -6.65 23.88
C GLU A 146 17.85 -5.30 24.14
N LEU A 147 17.04 -4.25 24.31
CA LEU A 147 17.50 -2.90 24.59
C LEU A 147 16.97 -2.46 25.96
N PHE A 148 17.87 -2.27 26.93
CA PHE A 148 17.52 -1.94 28.34
C PHE A 148 16.50 -2.89 28.99
N GLY A 149 16.64 -4.19 28.74
CA GLY A 149 15.72 -5.22 29.28
C GLY A 149 14.38 -5.32 28.53
N LYS A 150 14.22 -4.68 27.37
CA LYS A 150 13.02 -4.71 26.56
C LYS A 150 13.31 -5.22 25.15
N PRO A 151 12.40 -5.97 24.53
CA PRO A 151 12.55 -6.40 23.15
C PRO A 151 12.55 -5.19 22.20
N ALA A 152 13.44 -5.21 21.22
CA ALA A 152 13.55 -4.20 20.19
C ALA A 152 14.04 -4.84 18.89
N LEU A 153 13.88 -4.13 17.77
CA LEU A 153 14.47 -4.51 16.48
C LEU A 153 15.66 -3.63 16.17
N PHE A 154 16.66 -4.20 15.53
CA PHE A 154 17.86 -3.50 15.07
C PHE A 154 18.09 -3.67 13.59
N THR A 155 18.54 -2.61 12.93
CA THR A 155 19.09 -2.64 11.58
C THR A 155 20.29 -1.70 11.46
N ASN A 156 21.21 -2.03 10.56
CA ASN A 156 22.32 -1.13 10.20
C ASN A 156 21.88 0.07 9.34
N GLY A 157 20.63 0.05 8.85
CA GLY A 157 20.06 1.11 8.04
C GLY A 157 19.78 2.40 8.81
N ARG A 158 19.77 3.51 8.10
CA ARG A 158 19.30 4.81 8.61
C ARG A 158 17.79 4.91 8.36
N LEU A 159 17.00 4.52 9.34
CA LEU A 159 15.56 4.65 9.29
C LEU A 159 15.12 6.02 9.81
N THR A 160 13.93 6.41 9.40
CA THR A 160 13.20 7.58 9.89
C THR A 160 11.80 7.17 10.28
N ASP A 161 11.02 8.05 10.87
CA ASP A 161 9.60 7.79 11.16
C ASP A 161 8.79 7.47 9.89
N ALA A 162 9.28 7.87 8.72
CA ALA A 162 8.67 7.51 7.43
C ALA A 162 8.88 6.04 7.03
N ASP A 163 9.82 5.34 7.66
CA ASP A 163 10.22 3.98 7.30
C ASP A 163 9.63 2.92 8.26
N ILE A 164 8.95 3.33 9.33
CA ILE A 164 8.42 2.43 10.36
C ILE A 164 6.90 2.56 10.52
N PRO A 165 6.19 1.50 10.96
CA PRO A 165 4.76 1.53 11.22
C PRO A 165 4.37 2.51 12.32
N GLN A 166 3.14 3.05 12.22
CA GLN A 166 2.52 3.83 13.28
C GLN A 166 2.43 3.02 14.58
N GLY A 167 2.74 3.64 15.70
CA GLY A 167 2.75 3.00 17.02
C GLY A 167 4.08 2.40 17.41
N LEU A 168 5.06 2.37 16.52
CA LEU A 168 6.46 2.04 16.84
C LEU A 168 7.32 3.31 16.89
N TYR A 169 8.45 3.23 17.59
CA TYR A 169 9.37 4.34 17.77
C TYR A 169 10.73 3.99 17.18
N CYS A 170 11.33 4.90 16.43
CA CYS A 170 12.65 4.74 15.83
C CYS A 170 13.67 5.61 16.55
N TYR A 171 14.80 5.02 16.88
CA TYR A 171 15.95 5.69 17.49
C TYR A 171 17.23 5.24 16.79
N HIS A 172 18.32 5.96 17.05
CA HIS A 172 19.58 5.75 16.35
C HIS A 172 20.68 5.36 17.34
N LEU A 173 21.46 4.38 16.97
CA LEU A 173 22.68 4.02 17.69
C LEU A 173 23.84 4.87 17.16
N ARG A 174 24.61 5.42 18.07
CA ARG A 174 25.82 6.16 17.74
C ARG A 174 27.06 5.35 18.14
N HIS A 175 27.98 5.20 17.19
CA HIS A 175 29.31 4.68 17.48
C HIS A 175 30.17 5.72 18.21
N ASN A 176 31.16 5.25 18.94
CA ASN A 176 32.27 6.10 19.39
C ASN A 176 33.14 6.55 18.20
N ASP A 177 34.09 7.45 18.44
CA ASP A 177 34.89 8.09 17.38
C ASP A 177 35.78 7.09 16.61
N ASP A 178 36.09 5.94 17.18
CA ASP A 178 36.83 4.85 16.53
C ASP A 178 35.96 3.88 15.74
N GLY A 179 34.61 4.06 15.79
CA GLY A 179 33.64 3.25 15.07
C GLY A 179 33.50 1.82 15.59
N GLY A 180 34.14 1.49 16.69
CA GLY A 180 34.21 0.10 17.17
C GLY A 180 33.11 -0.33 18.11
N ARG A 181 32.40 0.59 18.75
CA ARG A 181 31.36 0.29 19.76
C ARG A 181 30.25 1.32 19.74
N PHE A 182 29.03 0.89 20.02
CA PHE A 182 27.94 1.82 20.29
C PHE A 182 28.20 2.56 21.60
N CYS A 183 27.98 3.84 21.65
CA CYS A 183 28.18 4.64 22.84
C CYS A 183 26.91 5.32 23.36
N SER A 184 25.91 5.47 22.54
CA SER A 184 24.63 6.05 22.93
C SER A 184 23.48 5.65 22.02
N VAL A 185 22.24 5.78 22.53
CA VAL A 185 20.99 5.82 21.75
C VAL A 185 20.54 7.27 21.68
N GLU A 186 20.19 7.74 20.51
CA GLU A 186 19.81 9.12 20.23
C GLU A 186 18.48 9.16 19.47
N PRO A 187 17.61 10.19 19.69
CA PRO A 187 16.37 10.35 18.95
C PRO A 187 16.58 10.83 17.52
N LYS A 188 17.77 11.32 17.19
CA LYS A 188 18.12 11.83 15.86
C LYS A 188 19.43 11.22 15.37
N VAL A 189 19.49 11.01 14.06
CA VAL A 189 20.70 10.50 13.39
C VAL A 189 21.86 11.48 13.56
N SER A 190 22.98 10.99 14.07
CA SER A 190 24.26 11.71 14.17
C SER A 190 25.23 11.33 13.03
N GLU A 191 26.37 12.02 12.93
CA GLU A 191 27.42 11.69 11.96
C GLU A 191 27.99 10.28 12.18
N ASN A 192 28.10 9.85 13.45
CA ASN A 192 28.64 8.55 13.86
C ASN A 192 27.51 7.50 13.98
N HIS A 193 26.56 7.50 13.05
CA HIS A 193 25.44 6.58 13.03
C HIS A 193 25.91 5.13 12.90
N GLY A 194 25.48 4.29 13.84
CA GLY A 194 25.81 2.86 13.90
C GLY A 194 24.66 1.92 13.59
N GLY A 195 23.47 2.45 13.37
CA GLY A 195 22.25 1.67 13.10
C GLY A 195 21.02 2.31 13.72
N SER A 196 19.86 1.76 13.38
CA SER A 196 18.57 2.18 13.94
C SER A 196 17.98 1.07 14.81
N VAL A 197 17.30 1.46 15.87
CA VAL A 197 16.53 0.55 16.72
C VAL A 197 15.07 0.97 16.74
N ILE A 198 14.19 -0.02 16.73
CA ILE A 198 12.74 0.16 16.74
C ILE A 198 12.21 -0.43 18.04
N THR A 199 11.38 0.30 18.75
CA THR A 199 10.79 -0.12 20.03
C THR A 199 9.27 0.06 20.01
N LYS A 200 8.55 -0.74 20.81
CA LYS A 200 7.09 -0.57 21.03
C LYS A 200 6.77 0.55 22.01
N GLU A 201 7.66 0.82 22.94
CA GLU A 201 7.48 1.87 23.94
C GLU A 201 8.48 3.00 23.72
N PRO A 202 8.10 4.25 23.99
CA PRO A 202 9.02 5.36 23.89
C PRO A 202 10.17 5.22 24.89
N LEU A 203 11.37 5.62 24.50
CA LEU A 203 12.52 5.72 25.38
C LEU A 203 12.55 7.12 26.03
N ASP A 204 12.85 7.15 27.33
CA ASP A 204 13.03 8.42 28.07
C ASP A 204 14.49 8.85 28.00
N PHE A 205 14.77 9.91 27.28
CA PHE A 205 16.13 10.48 27.14
C PHE A 205 16.49 11.47 28.25
N GLY A 206 15.54 11.81 29.15
CA GLY A 206 15.74 12.77 30.22
C GLY A 206 16.23 14.13 29.71
N GLU A 207 16.86 14.90 30.60
CA GLU A 207 17.39 16.24 30.27
C GLU A 207 18.60 16.22 29.31
N LYS A 208 19.30 15.07 29.22
CA LYS A 208 20.48 14.94 28.37
C LYS A 208 20.14 14.83 26.88
N GLY A 209 18.92 14.38 26.55
CA GLY A 209 18.49 14.16 25.19
C GLY A 209 19.12 12.94 24.51
N TYR A 210 19.81 12.08 25.24
CA TYR A 210 20.38 10.80 24.79
C TYR A 210 20.54 9.83 25.96
N ILE A 211 20.67 8.54 25.66
CA ILE A 211 20.96 7.48 26.63
C ILE A 211 22.35 6.93 26.33
N SER A 212 23.28 7.03 27.27
CA SER A 212 24.62 6.46 27.12
C SER A 212 24.65 4.98 27.52
N PHE A 213 25.38 4.18 26.78
CA PHE A 213 25.72 2.83 27.17
C PHE A 213 26.86 2.83 28.19
N THR A 214 26.73 1.89 29.15
CA THR A 214 27.84 1.45 29.97
C THR A 214 28.23 0.03 29.57
N GLU A 215 29.35 -0.48 30.00
CA GLU A 215 29.80 -1.85 29.68
C GLU A 215 28.74 -2.92 30.03
N ASP A 216 27.94 -2.68 31.09
CA ASP A 216 26.91 -3.60 31.56
C ASP A 216 25.57 -3.46 30.85
N THR A 217 25.37 -2.40 30.05
CA THR A 217 24.10 -2.09 29.36
C THR A 217 24.22 -2.09 27.83
N GLU A 218 25.35 -2.52 27.32
CA GLU A 218 25.59 -2.62 25.88
C GLU A 218 24.60 -3.64 25.28
N PRO A 219 23.86 -3.29 24.21
CA PRO A 219 22.88 -4.20 23.63
C PRO A 219 23.53 -5.45 23.06
N ASN A 220 22.93 -6.59 23.32
CA ASN A 220 23.36 -7.86 22.76
C ASN A 220 22.63 -8.09 21.41
N PHE A 221 23.35 -7.93 20.30
CA PHE A 221 22.81 -8.10 18.95
C PHE A 221 22.82 -9.56 18.46
N THR A 222 22.75 -10.53 19.36
CA THR A 222 22.57 -11.94 19.02
C THR A 222 21.09 -12.27 19.10
N GLY A 223 20.38 -12.24 18.01
CA GLY A 223 18.95 -12.57 17.92
C GLY A 223 18.62 -13.20 16.60
N GLU A 224 17.39 -13.70 16.50
CA GLU A 224 16.80 -14.18 15.26
C GLU A 224 16.29 -12.99 14.45
N GLU A 225 16.14 -13.16 13.14
CA GLU A 225 15.50 -12.17 12.26
C GLU A 225 14.00 -12.19 12.50
N GLN A 226 13.38 -11.02 12.51
CA GLN A 226 11.94 -10.82 12.68
C GLN A 226 11.47 -9.71 11.78
N THR A 227 10.29 -9.87 11.16
CA THR A 227 9.67 -8.82 10.36
C THR A 227 9.05 -7.72 11.24
N LEU A 228 8.78 -6.55 10.66
CA LEU A 228 8.03 -5.50 11.34
C LEU A 228 6.61 -5.95 11.72
N GLY A 229 5.96 -6.75 10.84
CA GLY A 229 4.64 -7.30 11.08
C GLY A 229 4.62 -8.26 12.28
N GLU A 230 5.54 -9.21 12.32
CA GLU A 230 5.68 -10.13 13.46
C GLU A 230 5.94 -9.37 14.77
N PHE A 231 6.83 -8.37 14.75
CA PHE A 231 7.10 -7.55 15.91
C PHE A 231 5.88 -6.74 16.37
N LEU A 232 5.13 -6.18 15.45
CA LEU A 232 3.92 -5.41 15.74
C LEU A 232 2.85 -6.27 16.43
N HIS A 233 2.67 -7.53 15.99
CA HIS A 233 1.64 -8.46 16.44
C HIS A 233 2.10 -9.47 17.52
N THR A 234 3.32 -9.39 18.03
CA THR A 234 3.86 -10.37 19.02
C THR A 234 2.98 -10.51 20.28
N ASP A 235 2.30 -9.46 20.70
CA ASP A 235 1.45 -9.49 21.91
C ASP A 235 0.14 -10.25 21.67
N GLU A 236 -0.43 -10.19 20.45
CA GLU A 236 -1.66 -10.92 20.08
C GLU A 236 -1.43 -12.43 20.03
N LEU A 237 -0.24 -12.87 19.59
CA LEU A 237 0.12 -14.28 19.57
C LEU A 237 0.24 -14.87 21.01
N GLN A 238 0.76 -14.10 21.96
CA GLN A 238 0.85 -14.54 23.36
C GLN A 238 -0.52 -14.66 24.01
N GLU A 239 -1.47 -13.76 23.76
CA GLU A 239 -2.83 -13.86 24.27
C GLU A 239 -3.59 -15.05 23.68
N SER A 240 -3.39 -15.37 22.40
CA SER A 240 -4.04 -16.51 21.74
C SER A 240 -3.52 -17.88 22.24
N GLU A 241 -2.28 -17.98 22.67
CA GLU A 241 -1.72 -19.20 23.28
C GLU A 241 -2.19 -19.41 24.72
N VAL A 242 -2.36 -18.35 25.49
CA VAL A 242 -2.88 -18.42 26.87
C VAL A 242 -4.35 -18.86 26.87
N MET A 243 -5.16 -18.44 25.90
CA MET A 243 -6.57 -18.90 25.79
C MET A 243 -6.74 -20.35 25.34
N LYS A 244 -5.70 -21.00 24.78
CA LYS A 244 -5.73 -22.43 24.45
C LYS A 244 -5.36 -23.35 25.62
N LEU A 245 -4.93 -22.80 26.74
CA LEU A 245 -4.53 -23.52 27.97
C LEU A 245 -5.56 -23.43 29.11
N CYS A 246 -6.68 -22.74 28.90
CA CYS A 246 -7.88 -22.70 29.74
C CYS A 246 -9.05 -23.43 29.06
#